data_18c8c931c86b298c17339a0d7bee6290
#
_entry.id   18c8c931c86b298c17339a0d7bee6290
#
_cell.length_a   1.000
_cell.length_b   1.000
_cell.length_c   1.000
_cell.angle_alpha   90.00
_cell.angle_beta   90.00
_cell.angle_gamma   90.00
#
_symmetry.space_group_name_H-M   'P 1'
#
loop_
_entity.id
_entity.type
_entity.pdbx_description
1 polymer ?
#
loop_
_entity_poly.entity_id
_entity_poly.type
_entity_poly.pdbx_seq_one_letter_code
_entity_poly.pdbx_strand_id
1 'polypeptide(L)'
;MAELPNLKGVATNDLVEKIGTGKFSAAYINWSRTMQLLRDNAPGWSIESVFSADGGMLHKAPKGAYLLLRMRHLDGTVTPEVPQAVMDNRNNAIEYDRITARDITDTHRRGSCLAAAFHFGLGHELWAKMPLESGYQVADEQEIQQKKIEAGITPTSS
;
A
#
# COMPACT_ATOMS: atom_id res chain seq x y z
N MET A 1 -4.87 -16.38 20.83
CA MET A 1 -4.25 -15.44 19.90
C MET A 1 -4.51 -15.89 18.48
N ALA A 2 -5.03 -15.00 17.65
CA ALA A 2 -5.33 -15.32 16.26
C ALA A 2 -4.03 -15.48 15.44
N GLU A 3 -4.04 -16.43 14.51
CA GLU A 3 -2.95 -16.57 13.55
C GLU A 3 -3.10 -15.52 12.46
N LEU A 4 -1.97 -15.01 11.97
CA LEU A 4 -1.99 -14.09 10.84
C LEU A 4 -2.33 -14.86 9.56
N PRO A 5 -3.36 -14.43 8.81
CA PRO A 5 -3.65 -15.05 7.53
C PRO A 5 -2.48 -14.85 6.56
N ASN A 6 -2.27 -15.83 5.71
CA ASN A 6 -1.31 -15.70 4.61
C ASN A 6 -2.10 -15.52 3.32
N LEU A 7 -2.16 -14.30 2.82
CA LEU A 7 -2.92 -13.94 1.64
C LEU A 7 -2.04 -13.75 0.40
N LYS A 8 -0.81 -14.25 0.45
CA LYS A 8 0.07 -14.28 -0.71
C LYS A 8 -0.62 -15.05 -1.84
N GLY A 9 -0.66 -14.47 -3.03
CA GLY A 9 -1.28 -15.10 -4.20
C GLY A 9 -2.79 -14.97 -4.28
N VAL A 10 -3.46 -14.41 -3.27
CA VAL A 10 -4.91 -14.22 -3.29
C VAL A 10 -5.31 -13.14 -4.28
N ALA A 11 -4.51 -12.08 -4.41
CA ALA A 11 -4.75 -11.05 -5.42
C ALA A 11 -4.30 -11.55 -6.78
N THR A 12 -5.15 -11.39 -7.79
CA THR A 12 -4.90 -11.85 -9.14
C THR A 12 -4.67 -10.67 -10.09
N ASN A 13 -4.07 -10.94 -11.26
CA ASN A 13 -3.71 -9.89 -12.21
C ASN A 13 -4.90 -9.10 -12.73
N ASP A 14 -6.08 -9.69 -12.78
CA ASP A 14 -7.30 -9.01 -13.20
C ASP A 14 -7.75 -7.93 -12.23
N LEU A 15 -7.26 -7.95 -11.00
CA LEU A 15 -7.55 -6.93 -9.99
C LEU A 15 -6.57 -5.76 -10.02
N VAL A 16 -5.49 -5.88 -10.79
CA VAL A 16 -4.45 -4.85 -10.85
C VAL A 16 -4.89 -3.73 -11.78
N GLU A 17 -4.79 -2.51 -11.29
CA GLU A 17 -5.06 -1.30 -12.05
C GLU A 17 -3.78 -0.49 -12.18
N LYS A 18 -3.71 0.36 -13.20
CA LYS A 18 -2.57 1.26 -13.42
C LYS A 18 -3.00 2.70 -13.30
N ILE A 19 -2.20 3.49 -12.61
CA ILE A 19 -2.36 4.93 -12.50
C ILE A 19 -1.23 5.58 -13.31
N GLY A 20 -1.58 6.63 -14.06
CA GLY A 20 -0.62 7.36 -14.86
C GLY A 20 -0.37 6.71 -16.21
N THR A 21 0.55 7.30 -16.96
CA THR A 21 0.90 6.87 -18.32
C THR A 21 2.42 6.82 -18.48
N GLY A 22 2.87 5.97 -19.40
CA GLY A 22 4.28 5.83 -19.70
C GLY A 22 5.08 5.41 -18.46
N LYS A 23 6.26 5.96 -18.33
CA LYS A 23 7.16 5.61 -17.22
C LYS A 23 6.69 6.07 -15.85
N PHE A 24 5.63 6.86 -15.78
CA PHE A 24 5.05 7.32 -14.51
C PHE A 24 3.85 6.49 -14.08
N SER A 25 3.52 5.44 -14.81
CA SER A 25 2.45 4.56 -14.42
C SER A 25 2.85 3.72 -13.19
N ALA A 26 1.87 3.42 -12.34
CA ALA A 26 2.06 2.55 -11.19
C ALA A 26 0.97 1.48 -11.19
N ALA A 27 1.34 0.25 -10.87
CA ALA A 27 0.38 -0.84 -10.72
C ALA A 27 -0.09 -0.91 -9.27
N TYR A 28 -1.39 -1.05 -9.06
CA TYR A 28 -1.94 -1.14 -7.72
C TYR A 28 -3.23 -1.95 -7.73
N ILE A 29 -3.62 -2.39 -6.55
CA ILE A 29 -4.94 -2.98 -6.33
C ILE A 29 -5.77 -1.93 -5.61
N ASN A 30 -6.93 -1.61 -6.19
CA ASN A 30 -7.84 -0.62 -5.62
C ASN A 30 -8.15 -0.97 -4.15
N TRP A 31 -8.21 0.05 -3.30
CA TRP A 31 -8.46 -0.13 -1.87
C TRP A 31 -9.77 -0.89 -1.59
N SER A 32 -10.78 -0.64 -2.39
CA SER A 32 -12.07 -1.31 -2.25
C SER A 32 -11.95 -2.82 -2.53
N ARG A 33 -11.16 -3.17 -3.54
CA ARG A 33 -10.86 -4.59 -3.84
C ARG A 33 -10.04 -5.23 -2.72
N THR A 34 -9.08 -4.49 -2.19
CA THR A 34 -8.28 -4.95 -1.05
C THR A 34 -9.19 -5.23 0.14
N MET A 35 -10.13 -4.34 0.44
CA MET A 35 -11.08 -4.56 1.54
C MET A 35 -11.97 -5.77 1.30
N GLN A 36 -12.42 -5.98 0.07
CA GLN A 36 -13.22 -7.15 -0.29
C GLN A 36 -12.43 -8.45 -0.07
N LEU A 37 -11.18 -8.47 -0.53
CA LEU A 37 -10.31 -9.64 -0.36
C LEU A 37 -10.02 -9.93 1.12
N LEU A 38 -9.83 -8.89 1.92
CA LEU A 38 -9.67 -9.04 3.37
C LEU A 38 -10.92 -9.64 4.01
N ARG A 39 -12.09 -9.12 3.64
CA ARG A 39 -13.35 -9.63 4.17
C ARG A 39 -13.54 -11.10 3.85
N ASP A 40 -13.21 -11.49 2.62
CA ASP A 40 -13.42 -12.87 2.16
C ASP A 40 -12.38 -13.84 2.68
N ASN A 41 -11.14 -13.38 2.90
CA ASN A 41 -10.00 -14.26 3.18
C ASN A 41 -9.38 -14.08 4.57
N ALA A 42 -9.74 -13.03 5.27
CA ALA A 42 -9.24 -12.74 6.62
C ALA A 42 -10.40 -12.41 7.57
N PRO A 43 -11.36 -13.32 7.75
CA PRO A 43 -12.51 -13.03 8.59
C PRO A 43 -12.07 -12.74 10.03
N GLY A 44 -12.73 -11.77 10.64
CA GLY A 44 -12.43 -11.35 12.02
C GLY A 44 -11.33 -10.29 12.11
N TRP A 45 -10.62 -10.01 11.04
CA TRP A 45 -9.59 -8.97 11.02
C TRP A 45 -10.14 -7.65 10.46
N SER A 46 -9.69 -6.55 11.04
CA SER A 46 -10.03 -5.20 10.58
C SER A 46 -8.81 -4.29 10.68
N ILE A 47 -8.83 -3.21 9.90
CA ILE A 47 -7.78 -2.21 9.95
C ILE A 47 -8.10 -1.23 11.06
N GLU A 48 -7.07 -0.86 11.81
CA GLU A 48 -7.19 0.06 12.92
C GLU A 48 -6.15 1.16 12.80
N SER A 49 -6.58 2.41 12.95
CA SER A 49 -5.68 3.54 13.09
C SER A 49 -5.25 3.66 14.55
N VAL A 50 -3.95 3.84 14.77
CA VAL A 50 -3.41 4.07 16.11
C VAL A 50 -3.28 5.57 16.32
N PHE A 51 -3.99 6.10 17.29
CA PHE A 51 -4.03 7.53 17.54
C PHE A 51 -2.74 8.01 18.23
N SER A 52 -2.40 9.27 17.99
CA SER A 52 -1.28 9.90 18.65
C SER A 52 -1.61 10.23 20.13
N ALA A 53 -0.60 10.66 20.87
CA ALA A 53 -0.77 10.99 22.28
C ALA A 53 -1.79 12.12 22.52
N ASP A 54 -2.01 13.00 21.55
CA ASP A 54 -3.02 14.06 21.64
C ASP A 54 -4.42 13.61 21.23
N GLY A 55 -4.60 12.33 20.90
CA GLY A 55 -5.89 11.77 20.54
C GLY A 55 -6.27 11.88 19.08
N GLY A 56 -5.42 12.47 18.24
CA GLY A 56 -5.66 12.60 16.80
C GLY A 56 -5.11 11.44 16.00
N MET A 57 -5.55 11.32 14.77
CA MET A 57 -5.05 10.28 13.86
C MET A 57 -3.64 10.58 13.36
N LEU A 58 -3.28 11.87 13.24
CA LEU A 58 -2.01 12.27 12.65
C LEU A 58 -0.88 12.21 13.65
N HIS A 59 0.24 11.63 13.23
CA HIS A 59 1.50 11.65 13.97
C HIS A 59 2.44 12.61 13.25
N LYS A 60 3.02 13.54 13.98
CA LYS A 60 3.92 14.55 13.41
C LYS A 60 5.31 13.97 13.14
N ALA A 61 5.85 14.31 11.98
CA ALA A 61 7.25 14.09 11.62
C ALA A 61 7.96 15.45 11.51
N PRO A 62 9.29 15.48 11.40
CA PRO A 62 10.00 16.75 11.16
C PRO A 62 9.48 17.50 9.94
N LYS A 63 9.02 16.78 8.91
CA LYS A 63 8.33 17.37 7.76
C LYS A 63 7.09 16.52 7.46
N GLY A 64 5.92 17.13 7.67
CA GLY A 64 4.65 16.48 7.40
C GLY A 64 4.14 15.63 8.55
N ALA A 65 3.37 14.62 8.20
CA ALA A 65 2.73 13.74 9.16
C ALA A 65 2.51 12.35 8.55
N TYR A 66 2.14 11.41 9.39
CA TYR A 66 1.85 10.05 8.96
C TYR A 66 0.72 9.46 9.80
N LEU A 67 0.08 8.45 9.25
CA LEU A 67 -0.85 7.60 9.99
C LEU A 67 -0.12 6.33 10.42
N LEU A 68 -0.47 5.81 11.58
CA LEU A 68 -0.05 4.49 12.01
C LEU A 68 -1.25 3.55 11.90
N LEU A 69 -1.06 2.45 11.21
CA LEU A 69 -2.11 1.48 10.94
C LEU A 69 -1.67 0.09 11.37
N ARG A 70 -2.62 -0.69 11.84
CA ARG A 70 -2.38 -2.09 12.20
C ARG A 70 -3.63 -2.90 11.92
N MET A 71 -3.49 -4.21 11.94
CA MET A 71 -4.63 -5.12 11.86
C MET A 71 -5.03 -5.53 13.27
N ARG A 72 -6.33 -5.62 13.50
CA ARG A 72 -6.91 -6.11 14.77
C ARG A 72 -7.86 -7.24 14.49
N HIS A 73 -7.73 -8.32 15.26
CA HIS A 73 -8.67 -9.42 15.24
C HIS A 73 -9.75 -9.24 16.31
N LEU A 74 -10.90 -9.86 16.10
CA LEU A 74 -12.02 -9.86 17.07
C LEU A 74 -11.61 -10.38 18.45
N ASP A 75 -10.61 -11.27 18.52
CA ASP A 75 -10.12 -11.81 19.80
C ASP A 75 -9.17 -10.85 20.52
N GLY A 76 -8.91 -9.67 19.97
CA GLY A 76 -8.02 -8.68 20.56
C GLY A 76 -6.58 -8.73 20.05
N THR A 77 -6.21 -9.73 19.26
CA THR A 77 -4.88 -9.81 18.68
C THR A 77 -4.63 -8.63 17.74
N VAL A 78 -3.49 -7.97 17.87
CA VAL A 78 -3.11 -6.86 16.98
C VAL A 78 -1.73 -7.14 16.37
N THR A 79 -1.54 -6.63 15.16
CA THR A 79 -0.23 -6.65 14.50
C THR A 79 0.60 -5.44 14.91
N PRO A 80 1.90 -5.45 14.66
CA PRO A 80 2.68 -4.22 14.76
C PRO A 80 2.12 -3.12 13.85
N GLU A 81 2.44 -1.88 14.19
CA GLU A 81 1.99 -0.71 13.45
C GLU A 81 2.86 -0.48 12.22
N VAL A 82 2.25 -0.02 11.13
CA VAL A 82 2.96 0.40 9.92
C VAL A 82 2.63 1.87 9.64
N PRO A 83 3.65 2.69 9.33
CA PRO A 83 3.41 4.10 9.04
C PRO A 83 3.09 4.29 7.56
N GLN A 84 2.19 5.22 7.29
CA GLN A 84 1.89 5.71 5.96
C GLN A 84 1.96 7.22 5.97
N ALA A 85 2.90 7.78 5.24
CA ALA A 85 3.06 9.23 5.14
C ALA A 85 1.85 9.87 4.45
N VAL A 86 1.48 11.07 4.88
CA VAL A 86 0.51 11.89 4.17
C VAL A 86 1.24 12.57 3.02
N MET A 87 0.88 12.21 1.79
CA MET A 87 1.59 12.59 0.57
C MET A 87 0.65 13.12 -0.50
N ASP A 88 1.20 13.97 -1.36
CA ASP A 88 0.50 14.41 -2.58
C ASP A 88 0.63 13.35 -3.69
N ASN A 89 0.11 13.66 -4.89
CA ASN A 89 0.13 12.75 -6.03
C ASN A 89 1.55 12.43 -6.54
N ARG A 90 2.53 13.22 -6.15
CA ARG A 90 3.92 13.03 -6.56
C ARG A 90 4.75 12.37 -5.47
N ASN A 91 4.07 11.86 -4.44
CA ASN A 91 4.69 11.22 -3.27
C ASN A 91 5.56 12.17 -2.45
N ASN A 92 5.29 13.47 -2.52
CA ASN A 92 5.92 14.46 -1.65
C ASN A 92 5.13 14.61 -0.37
N ALA A 93 5.83 14.71 0.75
CA ALA A 93 5.17 14.95 2.04
C ALA A 93 4.42 16.29 2.00
N ILE A 94 3.21 16.28 2.55
CA ILE A 94 2.41 17.51 2.69
C ILE A 94 2.74 18.12 4.04
N GLU A 95 3.01 19.42 4.07
CA GLU A 95 3.26 20.12 5.32
C GLU A 95 2.08 19.94 6.27
N TYR A 96 2.36 19.78 7.55
CA TYR A 96 1.36 19.43 8.55
C TYR A 96 0.15 20.36 8.53
N ASP A 97 0.37 21.66 8.45
CA ASP A 97 -0.70 22.67 8.48
C ASP A 97 -1.49 22.75 7.17
N ARG A 98 -1.06 22.06 6.13
CA ARG A 98 -1.74 21.98 4.83
C ARG A 98 -2.52 20.70 4.62
N ILE A 99 -2.46 19.77 5.57
CA ILE A 99 -3.15 18.49 5.44
C ILE A 99 -4.66 18.72 5.55
N THR A 100 -5.38 18.22 4.55
CA THR A 100 -6.84 18.30 4.50
C THR A 100 -7.47 16.99 4.96
N ALA A 101 -8.76 17.04 5.24
CA ALA A 101 -9.52 15.82 5.56
C ALA A 101 -9.47 14.79 4.43
N ARG A 102 -9.44 15.25 3.17
CA ARG A 102 -9.31 14.36 2.02
C ARG A 102 -7.96 13.67 2.00
N ASP A 103 -6.90 14.40 2.33
CA ASP A 103 -5.57 13.81 2.41
C ASP A 103 -5.52 12.70 3.45
N ILE A 104 -6.20 12.87 4.57
CA ILE A 104 -6.31 11.84 5.62
C ILE A 104 -7.04 10.61 5.08
N THR A 105 -8.15 10.81 4.38
CA THR A 105 -8.90 9.69 3.77
C THR A 105 -8.03 8.91 2.78
N ASP A 106 -7.34 9.62 1.89
CA ASP A 106 -6.49 9.00 0.89
C ASP A 106 -5.31 8.26 1.55
N THR A 107 -4.74 8.84 2.59
CA THR A 107 -3.64 8.24 3.35
C THR A 107 -4.11 6.96 4.05
N HIS A 108 -5.29 6.98 4.64
CA HIS A 108 -5.87 5.81 5.29
C HIS A 108 -6.07 4.67 4.29
N ARG A 109 -6.57 4.97 3.10
CA ARG A 109 -6.75 3.97 2.05
C ARG A 109 -5.44 3.35 1.61
N ARG A 110 -4.42 4.19 1.37
CA ARG A 110 -3.07 3.70 1.03
C ARG A 110 -2.47 2.87 2.14
N GLY A 111 -2.57 3.36 3.37
CA GLY A 111 -2.04 2.66 4.53
C GLY A 111 -2.74 1.35 4.81
N SER A 112 -4.03 1.26 4.51
CA SER A 112 -4.79 0.01 4.64
C SER A 112 -4.26 -1.04 3.68
N CYS A 113 -3.99 -0.68 2.44
CA CYS A 113 -3.40 -1.58 1.46
C CYS A 113 -1.98 -1.98 1.87
N LEU A 114 -1.20 -1.03 2.38
CA LEU A 114 0.15 -1.29 2.88
C LEU A 114 0.14 -2.27 4.05
N ALA A 115 -0.74 -2.06 5.01
CA ALA A 115 -0.86 -2.94 6.18
C ALA A 115 -1.25 -4.37 5.77
N ALA A 116 -2.19 -4.49 4.82
CA ALA A 116 -2.61 -5.79 4.31
C ALA A 116 -1.46 -6.51 3.60
N ALA A 117 -0.68 -5.79 2.81
CA ALA A 117 0.48 -6.36 2.13
C ALA A 117 1.57 -6.73 3.14
N PHE A 118 1.83 -5.85 4.10
CA PHE A 118 2.92 -6.02 5.06
C PHE A 118 2.67 -7.18 6.02
N HIS A 119 1.44 -7.31 6.52
CA HIS A 119 1.14 -8.30 7.55
C HIS A 119 0.57 -9.60 7.00
N PHE A 120 -0.21 -9.54 5.93
CA PHE A 120 -0.88 -10.72 5.38
C PHE A 120 -0.33 -11.15 4.02
N GLY A 121 0.54 -10.35 3.42
CA GLY A 121 1.08 -10.63 2.09
C GLY A 121 0.10 -10.34 0.96
N LEU A 122 -1.04 -9.73 1.24
CA LEU A 122 -2.03 -9.43 0.21
C LEU A 122 -1.49 -8.41 -0.78
N GLY A 123 -1.37 -8.82 -2.04
CA GLY A 123 -0.84 -7.97 -3.09
C GLY A 123 0.67 -7.73 -2.98
N HIS A 124 1.37 -8.45 -2.13
CA HIS A 124 2.80 -8.24 -1.88
C HIS A 124 3.63 -8.47 -3.15
N GLU A 125 3.13 -9.26 -4.09
CA GLU A 125 3.82 -9.52 -5.36
C GLU A 125 4.05 -8.24 -6.15
N LEU A 126 3.14 -7.27 -6.04
CA LEU A 126 3.33 -5.95 -6.65
C LEU A 126 4.46 -5.18 -5.97
N TRP A 127 4.50 -5.24 -4.64
CA TRP A 127 5.53 -4.56 -3.85
C TRP A 127 6.91 -5.19 -4.06
N ALA A 128 6.95 -6.51 -4.16
CA ALA A 128 8.20 -7.24 -4.32
C ALA A 128 8.95 -6.92 -5.61
N LYS A 129 8.25 -6.40 -6.61
CA LYS A 129 8.85 -6.01 -7.90
C LYS A 129 9.29 -4.56 -7.93
N MET A 130 9.04 -3.80 -6.90
CA MET A 130 9.38 -2.37 -6.87
C MET A 130 10.85 -2.17 -6.51
N PRO A 131 11.54 -1.21 -7.16
CA PRO A 131 12.84 -0.78 -6.69
C PRO A 131 12.76 -0.19 -5.30
N LEU A 132 13.77 -0.45 -4.47
CA LEU A 132 13.78 -0.02 -3.08
C LEU A 132 13.67 1.50 -2.92
N GLU A 133 14.21 2.23 -3.88
CA GLU A 133 14.29 3.68 -3.78
C GLU A 133 12.96 4.39 -3.91
N SER A 134 12.01 3.81 -4.62
CA SER A 134 10.77 4.54 -4.94
C SER A 134 9.51 3.88 -4.44
N GLY A 135 9.54 2.60 -4.19
CA GLY A 135 8.43 1.91 -3.56
C GLY A 135 7.16 1.75 -4.39
N TYR A 136 7.21 1.98 -5.69
CA TYR A 136 6.02 1.78 -6.53
C TYR A 136 6.37 1.63 -8.00
N GLN A 137 7.49 1.04 -8.28
CA GLN A 137 8.04 0.97 -9.64
C GLN A 137 7.70 -0.31 -10.38
N VAL A 138 6.71 -1.07 -9.90
CA VAL A 138 6.30 -2.30 -10.58
C VAL A 138 5.92 -2.01 -12.03
N ALA A 139 5.11 -0.97 -12.25
CA ALA A 139 4.70 -0.60 -13.60
C ALA A 139 5.88 -0.12 -14.44
N ASP A 140 6.79 0.64 -13.83
CA ASP A 140 7.98 1.11 -14.53
C ASP A 140 8.87 -0.06 -14.95
N GLU A 141 9.05 -1.04 -14.07
CA GLU A 141 9.81 -2.24 -14.40
C GLU A 141 9.16 -3.03 -15.53
N GLN A 142 7.85 -3.20 -15.46
CA GLN A 142 7.11 -3.88 -16.51
C GLN A 142 7.23 -3.14 -17.83
N GLU A 143 7.20 -1.82 -17.79
CA GLU A 143 7.36 -0.98 -18.95
C GLU A 143 8.75 -1.11 -19.56
N ILE A 144 9.78 -1.12 -18.72
CA ILE A 144 11.16 -1.35 -19.17
C ILE A 144 11.26 -2.72 -19.84
N GLN A 145 10.69 -3.76 -19.25
CA GLN A 145 10.67 -5.09 -19.84
C GLN A 145 9.96 -5.09 -21.19
N GLN A 146 8.81 -4.43 -21.27
CA GLN A 146 8.06 -4.33 -22.51
C GLN A 146 8.87 -3.62 -23.59
N LYS A 147 9.54 -2.53 -23.24
CA LYS A 147 10.39 -1.81 -24.17
C LYS A 147 11.56 -2.66 -24.66
N LYS A 148 12.12 -3.49 -23.79
CA LYS A 148 13.17 -4.43 -24.16
C LYS A 148 12.65 -5.46 -25.16
N ILE A 149 11.45 -5.98 -24.95
CA ILE A 149 10.82 -6.93 -25.88
C ILE A 149 10.61 -6.26 -27.24
N GLU A 150 10.08 -5.06 -27.27
CA GLU A 150 9.82 -4.31 -28.50
C GLU A 150 11.10 -4.00 -29.25
N ALA A 151 12.20 -3.78 -28.51
CA ALA A 151 13.52 -3.53 -29.10
C ALA A 151 14.25 -4.82 -29.51
N GLY A 152 13.63 -5.98 -29.29
CA GLY A 152 14.25 -7.27 -29.62
C GLY A 152 15.22 -7.78 -28.55
N ILE A 153 15.22 -7.19 -27.37
CA ILE A 153 16.08 -7.61 -26.27
C ILE A 153 15.33 -8.63 -25.41
N THR A 154 15.99 -9.75 -25.10
CA THR A 154 15.37 -10.78 -24.27
C THR A 154 15.15 -10.26 -22.86
N PRO A 155 13.91 -10.28 -22.32
CA PRO A 155 13.63 -9.78 -20.98
C PRO A 155 14.40 -10.50 -19.88
N THR A 156 14.68 -11.78 -20.06
CA THR A 156 15.43 -12.59 -19.08
C THR A 156 16.89 -12.20 -18.98
N SER A 157 17.39 -11.42 -19.89
CA SER A 157 18.76 -10.92 -19.85
C SER A 157 18.93 -9.74 -18.91
N SER A 158 17.85 -9.28 -18.36
CA SER A 158 17.84 -8.14 -17.45
C SER A 158 17.98 -8.56 -16.00
#